data_4bc85da5bd2fe0617386c2ab54b419e1
#
_entry.id   4bc85da5bd2fe0617386c2ab54b419e1
#
_cell.length_a   1.000
_cell.length_b   1.000
_cell.length_c   1.000
_cell.angle_alpha   90.00
_cell.angle_beta   90.00
_cell.angle_gamma   90.00
#
_symmetry.space_group_name_H-M   'P 1'
#
loop_
_entity.id
_entity.type
_entity.pdbx_description
1 polymer ?
#
loop_
_entity_poly.entity_id
_entity_poly.type
_entity_poly.pdbx_seq_one_letter_code
_entity_poly.pdbx_strand_id
1 'polypeptide(L)'
;GYIPSDTISATYVVGRKSSLDVVFLTTDSKNLYDYNTGIWADGPGYTDEFPHVGANYWKDWERPVTFEYTTSNGQSQVYFDAGISVFGQFSRAIEQKSVAIKLRDKYGAKEICYPFFENNDTNVFSSLVLRNSGQDFSYAHLRDAFCSRVIKGSIDVDFMDYKPVACYVNGKYHGIYDLREKIDEDYLENHHGVNSETVDLIKGNNIVNSGSMDEYSKLINYIKTHDMTNKKVYEYICSQIDIDELISYWMCESFFTNTDTGNIRFYKDKTDASKWRWIFFDADWALFPSTYKQNYIENYLSPLGHGVSNAFSTTIMCNLIKNKDFRKRLIEIHAEHLKTTFNTKRMLKIFDSMVDEIEEEMKYHTERWSSVSYIGWKSNVKTLREIIKQKRAIFIDDMIESFDLSKNEIALIKGE
;
A
#
# COMPACT_ATOMS: atom_id res chain seq x y z
N GLY A 1 -31.22 -12.92 -39.73
CA GLY A 1 -30.00 -13.25 -39.00
C GLY A 1 -30.29 -13.29 -37.52
N TYR A 2 -29.75 -14.27 -36.81
CA TYR A 2 -29.84 -14.32 -35.35
C TYR A 2 -28.79 -13.38 -34.78
N ILE A 3 -29.15 -12.60 -33.77
CA ILE A 3 -28.19 -11.85 -32.97
C ILE A 3 -27.58 -12.88 -32.00
N PRO A 4 -26.25 -13.08 -31.97
CA PRO A 4 -25.66 -13.96 -30.97
C PRO A 4 -25.98 -13.45 -29.58
N SER A 5 -26.21 -14.35 -28.64
CA SER A 5 -26.32 -14.01 -27.21
C SER A 5 -24.99 -13.54 -26.67
N ASP A 6 -25.00 -12.77 -25.60
CA ASP A 6 -23.79 -12.44 -24.86
C ASP A 6 -23.09 -13.73 -24.41
N THR A 7 -21.76 -13.70 -24.44
CA THR A 7 -20.95 -14.81 -23.93
C THR A 7 -20.87 -14.71 -22.42
N ILE A 8 -21.38 -15.74 -21.74
CA ILE A 8 -21.19 -15.88 -20.28
C ILE A 8 -20.12 -16.94 -20.06
N SER A 9 -19.10 -16.61 -19.29
CA SER A 9 -18.07 -17.55 -18.86
C SER A 9 -18.18 -17.82 -17.37
N ALA A 10 -17.95 -19.07 -16.97
CA ALA A 10 -17.86 -19.47 -15.56
C ALA A 10 -16.71 -20.44 -15.40
N THR A 11 -15.96 -20.30 -14.30
CA THR A 11 -14.82 -21.16 -13.98
C THR A 11 -15.20 -22.12 -12.85
N TYR A 12 -14.89 -23.39 -13.02
CA TYR A 12 -15.10 -24.43 -12.01
C TYR A 12 -13.74 -25.03 -11.63
N VAL A 13 -13.46 -25.14 -10.32
CA VAL A 13 -12.31 -25.85 -9.79
C VAL A 13 -12.74 -27.21 -9.31
N VAL A 14 -12.18 -28.26 -9.91
CA VAL A 14 -12.52 -29.65 -9.57
C VAL A 14 -11.35 -30.32 -8.85
N GLY A 15 -11.63 -30.98 -7.71
CA GLY A 15 -10.65 -31.76 -7.00
C GLY A 15 -9.73 -30.98 -6.07
N ARG A 16 -9.86 -29.66 -5.98
CA ARG A 16 -9.11 -28.81 -5.04
C ARG A 16 -10.04 -27.83 -4.35
N LYS A 17 -9.91 -27.71 -3.05
CA LYS A 17 -10.55 -26.65 -2.25
C LYS A 17 -9.46 -25.67 -1.80
N SER A 18 -9.60 -24.38 -2.12
CA SER A 18 -8.75 -23.34 -1.56
C SER A 18 -9.14 -23.04 -0.13
N SER A 19 -8.16 -22.73 0.73
CA SER A 19 -8.40 -22.15 2.06
C SER A 19 -8.76 -20.67 1.99
N LEU A 20 -8.36 -20.00 0.90
CA LEU A 20 -8.63 -18.58 0.63
C LEU A 20 -9.86 -18.42 -0.26
N ASP A 21 -10.43 -17.23 -0.24
CA ASP A 21 -11.36 -16.80 -1.27
C ASP A 21 -10.66 -16.82 -2.64
N VAL A 22 -11.44 -16.98 -3.70
CA VAL A 22 -10.89 -17.26 -5.03
C VAL A 22 -11.32 -16.18 -6.01
N VAL A 23 -10.35 -15.67 -6.77
CA VAL A 23 -10.57 -14.81 -7.93
C VAL A 23 -10.32 -15.58 -9.23
N PHE A 24 -11.26 -15.49 -10.16
CA PHE A 24 -11.07 -15.98 -11.52
C PHE A 24 -11.02 -14.79 -12.49
N LEU A 25 -9.97 -14.78 -13.30
CA LEU A 25 -9.79 -13.84 -14.39
C LEU A 25 -9.92 -14.59 -15.71
N THR A 26 -10.91 -14.24 -16.51
CA THR A 26 -11.14 -14.86 -17.82
C THR A 26 -11.02 -13.81 -18.92
N THR A 27 -10.13 -14.05 -19.88
CA THR A 27 -9.91 -13.17 -21.02
C THR A 27 -9.34 -13.97 -22.21
N ASP A 28 -9.36 -13.40 -23.41
CA ASP A 28 -8.64 -14.02 -24.55
C ASP A 28 -7.15 -14.15 -24.18
N SER A 29 -6.58 -15.33 -24.36
CA SER A 29 -5.16 -15.59 -24.11
C SER A 29 -4.23 -14.62 -24.84
N LYS A 30 -4.63 -14.09 -26.00
CA LYS A 30 -3.86 -13.09 -26.75
C LYS A 30 -3.72 -11.78 -25.97
N ASN A 31 -4.72 -11.40 -25.17
CA ASN A 31 -4.68 -10.20 -24.35
C ASN A 31 -3.53 -10.22 -23.34
N LEU A 32 -3.14 -11.41 -22.89
CA LEU A 32 -2.08 -11.60 -21.90
C LEU A 32 -0.73 -11.99 -22.53
N TYR A 33 -0.73 -12.93 -23.49
CA TYR A 33 0.47 -13.66 -23.88
C TYR A 33 0.91 -13.47 -25.34
N ASP A 34 0.13 -12.76 -26.19
CA ASP A 34 0.58 -12.48 -27.56
C ASP A 34 1.87 -11.65 -27.51
N TYR A 35 2.88 -12.05 -28.30
CA TYR A 35 4.19 -11.41 -28.27
C TYR A 35 4.14 -9.91 -28.57
N ASN A 36 3.29 -9.48 -29.50
CA ASN A 36 3.23 -8.07 -29.90
C ASN A 36 2.28 -7.24 -29.05
N THR A 37 1.21 -7.82 -28.52
CA THR A 37 0.07 -7.09 -27.93
C THR A 37 -0.37 -7.59 -26.56
N GLY A 38 0.15 -8.71 -26.08
CA GLY A 38 -0.17 -9.27 -24.77
C GLY A 38 0.48 -8.47 -23.64
N ILE A 39 -0.32 -8.12 -22.63
CA ILE A 39 0.14 -7.24 -21.55
C ILE A 39 1.14 -7.89 -20.58
N TRP A 40 1.31 -9.22 -20.63
CA TRP A 40 2.28 -9.95 -19.79
C TRP A 40 3.49 -10.46 -20.58
N ALA A 41 3.49 -10.27 -21.90
CA ALA A 41 4.58 -10.68 -22.76
C ALA A 41 5.75 -9.67 -22.71
N ASP A 42 6.94 -10.15 -22.98
CA ASP A 42 8.13 -9.31 -23.12
C ASP A 42 7.98 -8.34 -24.30
N GLY A 43 7.53 -8.85 -25.45
CA GLY A 43 7.26 -8.06 -26.64
C GLY A 43 8.51 -7.54 -27.35
N PRO A 44 8.34 -6.84 -28.48
CA PRO A 44 9.46 -6.42 -29.33
C PRO A 44 10.34 -5.32 -28.72
N GLY A 45 9.89 -4.68 -27.66
CA GLY A 45 10.65 -3.63 -26.95
C GLY A 45 11.42 -4.12 -25.71
N TYR A 46 11.39 -5.43 -25.43
CA TYR A 46 12.10 -6.01 -24.29
C TYR A 46 13.61 -5.78 -24.37
N THR A 47 14.21 -5.51 -23.22
CA THR A 47 15.67 -5.42 -23.02
C THR A 47 16.08 -6.33 -21.86
N ASP A 48 17.30 -6.88 -21.90
CA ASP A 48 17.81 -7.75 -20.83
C ASP A 48 18.15 -6.96 -19.55
N GLU A 49 18.22 -5.65 -19.61
CA GLU A 49 18.49 -4.80 -18.46
C GLU A 49 17.27 -4.70 -17.55
N PHE A 50 17.39 -5.17 -16.30
CA PHE A 50 16.32 -5.04 -15.30
C PHE A 50 16.01 -3.55 -15.03
N PRO A 51 14.77 -3.13 -14.98
CA PRO A 51 13.54 -3.92 -14.95
C PRO A 51 12.87 -4.13 -16.32
N HIS A 52 13.63 -4.28 -17.39
CA HIS A 52 13.17 -4.58 -18.74
C HIS A 52 12.26 -3.50 -19.34
N VAL A 53 12.63 -2.24 -19.14
CA VAL A 53 11.87 -1.08 -19.62
C VAL A 53 11.72 -1.15 -21.14
N GLY A 54 10.48 -1.07 -21.62
CA GLY A 54 10.14 -1.25 -23.04
C GLY A 54 9.38 -2.53 -23.35
N ALA A 55 9.41 -3.52 -22.46
CA ALA A 55 8.55 -4.69 -22.54
C ALA A 55 7.06 -4.30 -22.54
N ASN A 56 6.20 -5.19 -23.03
CA ASN A 56 4.76 -4.91 -23.13
C ASN A 56 4.14 -4.61 -21.77
N TYR A 57 4.60 -5.21 -20.69
CA TYR A 57 4.11 -4.95 -19.34
C TYR A 57 4.50 -3.58 -18.77
N TRP A 58 5.31 -2.78 -19.48
CA TRP A 58 5.57 -1.37 -19.17
C TRP A 58 4.61 -0.40 -19.84
N LYS A 59 3.80 -0.88 -20.79
CA LYS A 59 2.86 -0.05 -21.54
C LYS A 59 1.55 0.12 -20.78
N ASP A 60 0.92 1.28 -20.90
CA ASP A 60 -0.39 1.56 -20.31
C ASP A 60 -1.53 0.95 -21.12
N TRP A 61 -1.41 -0.35 -21.37
CA TRP A 61 -2.42 -1.10 -22.10
C TRP A 61 -3.46 -1.67 -21.15
N GLU A 62 -4.71 -1.54 -21.54
CA GLU A 62 -5.86 -2.15 -20.88
C GLU A 62 -6.50 -3.16 -21.84
N ARG A 63 -6.89 -4.32 -21.29
CA ARG A 63 -7.56 -5.40 -22.04
C ARG A 63 -8.86 -5.76 -21.35
N PRO A 64 -9.88 -6.24 -22.08
CA PRO A 64 -11.10 -6.74 -21.46
C PRO A 64 -10.81 -7.99 -20.64
N VAL A 65 -11.48 -8.13 -19.51
CA VAL A 65 -11.43 -9.29 -18.63
C VAL A 65 -12.77 -9.46 -17.91
N THR A 66 -13.20 -10.69 -17.73
CA THR A 66 -14.26 -11.05 -16.80
C THR A 66 -13.63 -11.36 -15.45
N PHE A 67 -14.11 -10.71 -14.40
CA PHE A 67 -13.73 -10.95 -13.02
C PHE A 67 -14.84 -11.70 -12.31
N GLU A 68 -14.49 -12.82 -11.67
CA GLU A 68 -15.39 -13.54 -10.77
C GLU A 68 -14.71 -13.71 -9.41
N TYR A 69 -15.44 -13.44 -8.34
CA TYR A 69 -15.01 -13.67 -6.97
C TYR A 69 -15.90 -14.67 -6.29
N THR A 70 -15.29 -15.63 -5.63
CA THR A 70 -15.98 -16.71 -4.94
C THR A 70 -15.39 -16.88 -3.55
N THR A 71 -16.23 -17.00 -2.54
CA THR A 71 -15.77 -17.30 -1.19
C THR A 71 -15.16 -18.70 -1.08
N SER A 72 -14.36 -18.94 -0.06
CA SER A 72 -13.70 -20.23 0.21
C SER A 72 -14.65 -21.42 0.36
N ASN A 73 -15.95 -21.16 0.62
CA ASN A 73 -16.98 -22.20 0.63
C ASN A 73 -17.52 -22.55 -0.77
N GLY A 74 -17.02 -21.90 -1.83
CA GLY A 74 -17.33 -22.18 -3.22
C GLY A 74 -18.58 -21.48 -3.77
N GLN A 75 -19.19 -20.57 -3.00
CA GLN A 75 -20.35 -19.79 -3.47
C GLN A 75 -19.84 -18.57 -4.24
N SER A 76 -20.26 -18.42 -5.51
CA SER A 76 -19.98 -17.21 -6.27
C SER A 76 -20.70 -16.01 -5.66
N GLN A 77 -19.98 -14.91 -5.47
CA GLN A 77 -20.50 -13.70 -4.84
C GLN A 77 -20.59 -12.54 -5.82
N VAL A 78 -19.61 -12.42 -6.72
CA VAL A 78 -19.46 -11.30 -7.64
C VAL A 78 -18.99 -11.77 -9.00
N TYR A 79 -19.60 -11.21 -10.03
CA TYR A 79 -19.25 -11.42 -11.43
C TYR A 79 -19.44 -10.10 -12.19
N PHE A 80 -18.43 -9.64 -12.90
CA PHE A 80 -18.53 -8.46 -13.77
C PHE A 80 -17.43 -8.42 -14.82
N ASP A 81 -17.68 -7.69 -15.91
CA ASP A 81 -16.68 -7.38 -16.91
C ASP A 81 -15.95 -6.09 -16.58
N ALA A 82 -14.66 -6.06 -16.88
CA ALA A 82 -13.77 -4.96 -16.52
C ALA A 82 -12.60 -4.83 -17.51
N GLY A 83 -11.77 -3.81 -17.29
CA GLY A 83 -10.47 -3.69 -17.90
C GLY A 83 -9.37 -4.23 -16.98
N ILE A 84 -8.44 -5.03 -17.52
CA ILE A 84 -7.22 -5.44 -16.82
C ILE A 84 -6.01 -4.72 -17.41
N SER A 85 -5.16 -4.17 -16.53
CA SER A 85 -3.87 -3.58 -16.91
C SER A 85 -2.80 -3.98 -15.92
N VAL A 86 -1.52 -3.97 -16.32
CA VAL A 86 -0.42 -4.26 -15.40
C VAL A 86 -0.27 -3.10 -14.39
N PHE A 87 -0.10 -3.44 -13.13
CA PHE A 87 0.04 -2.49 -12.02
C PHE A 87 1.46 -2.53 -11.44
N GLY A 88 1.90 -1.43 -10.81
CA GLY A 88 3.20 -1.29 -10.17
C GLY A 88 4.25 -0.57 -11.03
N GLN A 89 5.46 -0.52 -10.52
CA GLN A 89 6.65 0.03 -11.17
C GLN A 89 7.66 -1.12 -11.40
N PHE A 90 8.73 -1.23 -10.60
CA PHE A 90 9.72 -2.32 -10.73
C PHE A 90 9.11 -3.72 -10.60
N SER A 91 8.06 -3.89 -9.80
CA SER A 91 7.33 -5.15 -9.65
C SER A 91 6.67 -5.65 -10.94
N ARG A 92 6.54 -4.82 -11.99
CA ARG A 92 6.10 -5.24 -13.33
C ARG A 92 7.04 -6.27 -13.95
N ALA A 93 8.33 -6.26 -13.58
CA ALA A 93 9.31 -7.21 -14.09
C ALA A 93 9.27 -8.58 -13.37
N ILE A 94 8.57 -8.71 -12.25
CA ILE A 94 8.38 -9.97 -11.53
C ILE A 94 7.53 -10.94 -12.37
N GLU A 95 7.79 -12.23 -12.27
CA GLU A 95 7.10 -13.27 -13.07
C GLU A 95 5.59 -13.22 -12.90
N GLN A 96 5.08 -13.18 -11.66
CA GLN A 96 3.68 -12.94 -11.36
C GLN A 96 3.39 -11.44 -11.43
N LYS A 97 2.66 -11.00 -12.44
CA LYS A 97 2.36 -9.57 -12.62
C LYS A 97 1.26 -9.11 -11.66
N SER A 98 1.48 -8.01 -10.96
CA SER A 98 0.37 -7.29 -10.32
C SER A 98 -0.52 -6.65 -11.37
N VAL A 99 -1.83 -6.65 -11.15
CA VAL A 99 -2.79 -6.10 -12.10
C VAL A 99 -3.82 -5.20 -11.42
N ALA A 100 -4.24 -4.16 -12.13
CA ALA A 100 -5.41 -3.35 -11.77
C ALA A 100 -6.60 -3.82 -12.58
N ILE A 101 -7.72 -4.00 -11.89
CA ILE A 101 -9.05 -4.30 -12.44
C ILE A 101 -9.84 -3.02 -12.40
N LYS A 102 -10.31 -2.52 -13.56
CA LYS A 102 -10.95 -1.21 -13.69
C LYS A 102 -12.34 -1.36 -14.28
N LEU A 103 -13.34 -0.98 -13.52
CA LEU A 103 -14.71 -0.91 -13.98
C LEU A 103 -14.87 0.36 -14.83
N ARG A 104 -15.54 0.24 -15.97
CA ARG A 104 -15.79 1.34 -16.91
C ARG A 104 -17.06 1.09 -17.69
N ASP A 105 -17.79 2.12 -18.07
CA ASP A 105 -19.01 2.04 -18.89
C ASP A 105 -18.87 1.13 -20.13
N LYS A 106 -17.70 1.16 -20.78
CA LYS A 106 -17.44 0.31 -21.95
C LYS A 106 -17.44 -1.19 -21.67
N TYR A 107 -17.36 -1.60 -20.39
CA TYR A 107 -17.44 -2.99 -19.91
C TYR A 107 -18.76 -3.29 -19.18
N GLY A 108 -19.63 -2.31 -18.99
CA GLY A 108 -20.97 -2.48 -18.41
C GLY A 108 -21.22 -1.67 -17.14
N ALA A 109 -20.29 -1.64 -16.21
CA ALA A 109 -20.45 -0.91 -14.94
C ALA A 109 -19.24 -0.03 -14.64
N LYS A 110 -19.46 1.12 -13.99
CA LYS A 110 -18.40 2.01 -13.51
C LYS A 110 -17.90 1.63 -12.12
N GLU A 111 -18.73 0.98 -11.35
CA GLU A 111 -18.44 0.62 -9.95
C GLU A 111 -19.16 -0.67 -9.58
N ILE A 112 -18.69 -1.30 -8.52
CA ILE A 112 -19.32 -2.46 -7.88
C ILE A 112 -19.52 -2.16 -6.40
N CYS A 113 -20.69 -2.50 -5.87
CA CYS A 113 -20.97 -2.45 -4.43
C CYS A 113 -20.88 -3.86 -3.85
N TYR A 114 -19.79 -4.15 -3.15
CA TYR A 114 -19.57 -5.46 -2.51
C TYR A 114 -18.55 -5.37 -1.36
N PRO A 115 -18.80 -6.01 -0.19
CA PRO A 115 -17.91 -5.96 0.98
C PRO A 115 -16.70 -6.89 0.82
N PHE A 116 -15.75 -6.54 -0.06
CA PHE A 116 -14.53 -7.34 -0.25
C PHE A 116 -13.66 -7.36 1.01
N PHE A 117 -13.64 -6.26 1.77
CA PHE A 117 -12.79 -6.09 2.94
C PHE A 117 -13.62 -5.99 4.21
N GLU A 118 -13.21 -6.71 5.25
CA GLU A 118 -13.88 -6.67 6.55
C GLU A 118 -13.63 -5.33 7.26
N ASN A 119 -14.66 -4.75 7.87
CA ASN A 119 -14.55 -3.48 8.61
C ASN A 119 -13.89 -2.37 7.80
N ASN A 120 -14.23 -2.27 6.51
CA ASN A 120 -13.87 -1.16 5.64
C ASN A 120 -15.00 -0.11 5.67
N ASP A 121 -14.65 1.16 5.55
CA ASP A 121 -15.61 2.27 5.61
C ASP A 121 -16.47 2.36 4.34
N THR A 122 -16.01 1.73 3.24
CA THR A 122 -16.75 1.66 1.98
C THR A 122 -16.90 0.23 1.47
N ASN A 123 -17.96 0.01 0.67
CA ASN A 123 -18.16 -1.20 -0.11
C ASN A 123 -18.29 -0.89 -1.62
N VAL A 124 -17.97 0.34 -2.04
CA VAL A 124 -18.09 0.81 -3.43
C VAL A 124 -16.68 0.93 -4.02
N PHE A 125 -16.47 0.28 -5.17
CA PHE A 125 -15.16 0.25 -5.83
C PHE A 125 -15.32 0.45 -7.33
N SER A 126 -14.62 1.44 -7.89
CA SER A 126 -14.44 1.64 -9.35
C SER A 126 -13.25 0.83 -9.88
N SER A 127 -12.35 0.45 -8.99
CA SER A 127 -11.15 -0.32 -9.32
C SER A 127 -10.65 -1.13 -8.13
N LEU A 128 -10.01 -2.26 -8.44
CA LEU A 128 -9.34 -3.14 -7.47
C LEU A 128 -7.92 -3.45 -7.97
N VAL A 129 -7.04 -3.83 -7.07
CA VAL A 129 -5.69 -4.30 -7.40
C VAL A 129 -5.51 -5.73 -6.92
N LEU A 130 -4.97 -6.59 -7.78
CA LEU A 130 -4.39 -7.86 -7.40
C LEU A 130 -2.88 -7.69 -7.38
N ARG A 131 -2.30 -7.58 -6.16
CA ARG A 131 -0.88 -7.30 -5.95
C ARG A 131 -0.12 -8.59 -5.67
N ASN A 132 1.06 -8.72 -6.25
CA ASN A 132 1.96 -9.88 -6.09
C ASN A 132 2.91 -9.74 -4.89
N SER A 133 2.59 -8.90 -3.89
CA SER A 133 3.44 -8.57 -2.75
C SER A 133 4.73 -7.81 -3.07
N GLY A 134 4.91 -7.34 -4.31
CA GLY A 134 6.01 -6.46 -4.72
C GLY A 134 7.40 -7.05 -4.43
N GLN A 135 8.25 -6.28 -3.78
CA GLN A 135 9.62 -6.71 -3.44
C GLN A 135 9.67 -7.87 -2.43
N ASP A 136 8.58 -8.10 -1.69
CA ASP A 136 8.45 -9.23 -0.77
C ASP A 136 8.02 -10.54 -1.45
N PHE A 137 7.80 -10.55 -2.78
CA PHE A 137 7.37 -11.71 -3.55
C PHE A 137 8.20 -12.96 -3.31
N SER A 138 9.54 -12.80 -3.25
CA SER A 138 10.48 -13.91 -3.04
C SER A 138 10.88 -14.10 -1.57
N TYR A 139 10.18 -13.45 -0.63
CA TYR A 139 10.50 -13.50 0.80
C TYR A 139 9.32 -14.01 1.63
N ALA A 140 8.76 -13.16 2.49
CA ALA A 140 7.66 -13.54 3.39
C ALA A 140 6.28 -13.45 2.74
N HIS A 141 6.14 -12.67 1.66
CA HIS A 141 4.88 -12.44 0.92
C HIS A 141 3.79 -11.73 1.76
N LEU A 142 4.18 -11.05 2.84
CA LEU A 142 3.25 -10.48 3.83
C LEU A 142 3.61 -9.07 4.30
N ARG A 143 4.80 -8.49 3.97
CA ARG A 143 5.28 -7.25 4.62
C ARG A 143 4.32 -6.07 4.48
N ASP A 144 3.99 -5.70 3.26
CA ASP A 144 3.08 -4.59 2.99
C ASP A 144 1.69 -4.83 3.59
N ALA A 145 1.15 -6.01 3.38
CA ALA A 145 -0.13 -6.45 3.95
C ALA A 145 -0.14 -6.41 5.50
N PHE A 146 0.96 -6.86 6.12
CA PHE A 146 1.12 -6.84 7.58
C PHE A 146 1.14 -5.41 8.11
N CYS A 147 1.89 -4.50 7.48
CA CYS A 147 1.91 -3.10 7.88
C CYS A 147 0.51 -2.49 7.83
N SER A 148 -0.23 -2.69 6.73
CA SER A 148 -1.62 -2.24 6.60
C SER A 148 -2.54 -2.85 7.67
N ARG A 149 -2.43 -4.15 7.96
CA ARG A 149 -3.25 -4.85 8.96
C ARG A 149 -2.95 -4.38 10.39
N VAL A 150 -1.70 -4.00 10.69
CA VAL A 150 -1.32 -3.45 12.00
C VAL A 150 -1.96 -2.09 12.26
N ILE A 151 -2.00 -1.22 11.26
CA ILE A 151 -2.53 0.14 11.40
C ILE A 151 -4.06 0.19 11.34
N LYS A 152 -4.69 -0.73 10.63
CA LYS A 152 -6.15 -0.78 10.43
C LYS A 152 -6.92 -0.67 11.73
N GLY A 153 -7.81 0.32 11.82
CA GLY A 153 -8.68 0.57 12.96
C GLY A 153 -7.99 0.94 14.28
N SER A 154 -6.70 1.29 14.24
CA SER A 154 -5.92 1.61 15.45
C SER A 154 -5.09 2.88 15.37
N ILE A 155 -4.95 3.46 14.19
CA ILE A 155 -4.27 4.73 13.94
C ILE A 155 -4.97 5.46 12.80
N ASP A 156 -5.11 6.76 12.90
CA ASP A 156 -5.76 7.59 11.87
C ASP A 156 -4.75 7.93 10.77
N VAL A 157 -4.61 7.02 9.82
CA VAL A 157 -3.81 7.16 8.59
C VAL A 157 -4.49 6.38 7.50
N ASP A 158 -4.63 6.96 6.33
CA ASP A 158 -5.18 6.27 5.17
C ASP A 158 -4.23 5.19 4.64
N PHE A 159 -4.77 4.07 4.18
CA PHE A 159 -4.01 2.93 3.69
C PHE A 159 -4.82 2.09 2.69
N MET A 160 -4.17 1.22 1.95
CA MET A 160 -4.85 0.24 1.09
C MET A 160 -5.27 -0.98 1.92
N ASP A 161 -6.55 -1.29 1.95
CA ASP A 161 -7.02 -2.51 2.62
C ASP A 161 -6.55 -3.77 1.90
N TYR A 162 -6.60 -4.89 2.57
CA TYR A 162 -5.95 -6.14 2.16
C TYR A 162 -6.83 -7.37 2.42
N LYS A 163 -6.86 -8.27 1.44
CA LYS A 163 -7.40 -9.61 1.55
C LYS A 163 -6.61 -10.59 0.68
N PRO A 164 -6.04 -11.70 1.22
CA PRO A 164 -5.38 -12.69 0.38
C PRO A 164 -6.42 -13.50 -0.40
N VAL A 165 -6.14 -13.74 -1.67
CA VAL A 165 -6.98 -14.54 -2.56
C VAL A 165 -6.16 -15.52 -3.38
N ALA A 166 -6.69 -16.71 -3.62
CA ALA A 166 -6.17 -17.61 -4.63
C ALA A 166 -6.67 -17.17 -6.01
N CYS A 167 -5.77 -17.02 -6.96
CA CYS A 167 -6.14 -16.53 -8.30
C CYS A 167 -6.01 -17.62 -9.36
N TYR A 168 -6.98 -17.67 -10.27
CA TYR A 168 -6.97 -18.49 -11.47
C TYR A 168 -7.10 -17.59 -12.70
N VAL A 169 -6.28 -17.82 -13.70
CA VAL A 169 -6.30 -17.08 -14.96
C VAL A 169 -6.60 -18.08 -16.10
N ASN A 170 -7.70 -17.86 -16.81
CA ASN A 170 -8.17 -18.76 -17.86
C ASN A 170 -8.21 -20.23 -17.39
N GLY A 171 -8.74 -20.46 -16.19
CA GLY A 171 -8.89 -21.78 -15.58
C GLY A 171 -7.60 -22.39 -15.02
N LYS A 172 -6.45 -21.72 -15.09
CA LYS A 172 -5.16 -22.19 -14.55
C LYS A 172 -4.81 -21.45 -13.27
N TYR A 173 -4.40 -22.20 -12.25
CA TYR A 173 -3.92 -21.62 -11.00
C TYR A 173 -2.75 -20.67 -11.23
N HIS A 174 -2.86 -19.47 -10.70
CA HIS A 174 -1.89 -18.39 -10.90
C HIS A 174 -1.21 -17.91 -9.61
N GLY A 175 -1.52 -18.51 -8.48
CA GLY A 175 -0.91 -18.22 -7.17
C GLY A 175 -1.78 -17.35 -6.26
N ILE A 176 -1.20 -16.95 -5.15
CA ILE A 176 -1.81 -16.00 -4.20
C ILE A 176 -1.62 -14.58 -4.73
N TYR A 177 -2.64 -13.77 -4.57
CA TYR A 177 -2.59 -12.33 -4.72
C TYR A 177 -3.15 -11.63 -3.49
N ASP A 178 -2.66 -10.45 -3.24
CA ASP A 178 -3.26 -9.51 -2.32
C ASP A 178 -4.34 -8.74 -3.08
N LEU A 179 -5.62 -9.05 -2.84
CA LEU A 179 -6.71 -8.18 -3.28
C LEU A 179 -6.65 -6.91 -2.45
N ARG A 180 -6.56 -5.77 -3.11
CA ARG A 180 -6.37 -4.45 -2.50
C ARG A 180 -7.29 -3.41 -3.14
N GLU A 181 -7.56 -2.37 -2.38
CA GLU A 181 -8.08 -1.12 -2.93
C GLU A 181 -7.03 -0.47 -3.84
N LYS A 182 -7.48 0.39 -4.72
CA LYS A 182 -6.58 1.23 -5.52
C LYS A 182 -6.70 2.66 -5.03
N ILE A 183 -5.57 3.26 -4.63
CA ILE A 183 -5.53 4.67 -4.24
C ILE A 183 -5.59 5.52 -5.51
N ASP A 184 -6.72 6.17 -5.69
CA ASP A 184 -7.02 7.17 -6.70
C ASP A 184 -8.07 8.17 -6.16
N GLU A 185 -8.58 9.04 -7.01
CA GLU A 185 -9.60 10.02 -6.66
C GLU A 185 -10.91 9.38 -6.20
N ASP A 186 -11.31 8.26 -6.79
CA ASP A 186 -12.52 7.52 -6.41
C ASP A 186 -12.38 6.90 -5.01
N TYR A 187 -11.18 6.41 -4.66
CA TYR A 187 -10.86 5.95 -3.30
C TYR A 187 -11.12 7.06 -2.28
N LEU A 188 -10.63 8.27 -2.56
CA LEU A 188 -10.80 9.42 -1.67
C LEU A 188 -12.26 9.86 -1.56
N GLU A 189 -13.02 9.83 -2.65
CA GLU A 189 -14.46 10.11 -2.63
C GLU A 189 -15.21 9.10 -1.78
N ASN A 190 -14.93 7.81 -1.95
CA ASN A 190 -15.62 6.74 -1.24
C ASN A 190 -15.31 6.68 0.26
N HIS A 191 -14.08 7.00 0.68
CA HIS A 191 -13.68 6.99 2.09
C HIS A 191 -13.96 8.29 2.82
N HIS A 192 -13.81 9.43 2.14
CA HIS A 192 -13.83 10.76 2.80
C HIS A 192 -14.91 11.69 2.26
N GLY A 193 -15.63 11.30 1.22
CA GLY A 193 -16.66 12.14 0.59
C GLY A 193 -16.10 13.39 -0.09
N VAL A 194 -14.81 13.39 -0.44
CA VAL A 194 -14.19 14.48 -1.20
C VAL A 194 -14.68 14.48 -2.65
N ASN A 195 -14.58 15.60 -3.33
CA ASN A 195 -14.95 15.65 -4.74
C ASN A 195 -13.80 15.12 -5.61
N SER A 196 -13.99 13.94 -6.19
CA SER A 196 -13.02 13.24 -7.04
C SER A 196 -12.59 14.06 -8.28
N GLU A 197 -13.43 14.97 -8.78
CA GLU A 197 -13.11 15.83 -9.94
C GLU A 197 -12.17 16.99 -9.59
N THR A 198 -12.09 17.38 -8.31
CA THR A 198 -11.36 18.59 -7.89
C THR A 198 -10.24 18.32 -6.89
N VAL A 199 -10.19 17.17 -6.25
CA VAL A 199 -9.20 16.84 -5.24
C VAL A 199 -7.76 16.91 -5.78
N ASP A 200 -6.86 17.51 -5.01
CA ASP A 200 -5.44 17.45 -5.26
C ASP A 200 -4.89 16.15 -4.70
N LEU A 201 -4.53 15.19 -5.56
CA LEU A 201 -3.87 13.93 -5.19
C LEU A 201 -2.48 13.88 -5.83
N ILE A 202 -1.47 13.84 -5.00
CA ILE A 202 -0.07 13.97 -5.40
C ILE A 202 0.70 12.72 -4.99
N LYS A 203 1.56 12.26 -5.86
CA LYS A 203 2.47 11.16 -5.63
C LYS A 203 3.90 11.67 -5.59
N GLY A 204 4.74 11.18 -4.69
CA GLY A 204 6.19 11.38 -4.54
C GLY A 204 6.80 12.36 -5.53
N ASN A 205 7.97 12.55 -5.73
CA ASN A 205 8.65 13.36 -6.79
C ASN A 205 7.80 14.35 -7.64
N ASN A 206 6.76 14.96 -7.04
CA ASN A 206 5.87 15.97 -7.67
C ASN A 206 5.02 15.44 -8.85
N ILE A 207 4.60 14.20 -8.82
CA ILE A 207 3.69 13.64 -9.82
C ILE A 207 2.26 13.95 -9.38
N VAL A 208 1.55 14.73 -10.18
CA VAL A 208 0.12 15.01 -9.98
C VAL A 208 -0.70 13.86 -10.55
N ASN A 209 -1.42 13.14 -9.69
CA ASN A 209 -2.39 12.14 -10.11
C ASN A 209 -3.73 12.79 -10.49
N SER A 210 -4.18 13.74 -9.65
CA SER A 210 -5.37 14.55 -9.87
C SER A 210 -5.16 15.96 -9.32
N GLY A 211 -5.86 16.95 -9.84
CA GLY A 211 -5.77 18.33 -9.39
C GLY A 211 -4.47 19.05 -9.75
N SER A 212 -3.83 19.74 -8.79
CA SER A 212 -2.60 20.49 -9.00
C SER A 212 -1.66 20.47 -7.79
N MET A 213 -0.38 20.86 -8.05
CA MET A 213 0.65 21.05 -7.01
C MET A 213 0.66 22.46 -6.40
N ASP A 214 -0.16 23.39 -6.88
CA ASP A 214 0.00 24.83 -6.61
C ASP A 214 -0.14 25.15 -5.12
N GLU A 215 -1.17 24.62 -4.46
CA GLU A 215 -1.39 24.88 -3.04
C GLU A 215 -0.32 24.24 -2.17
N TYR A 216 0.07 23.02 -2.49
CA TYR A 216 1.14 22.34 -1.76
C TYR A 216 2.48 23.06 -1.94
N SER A 217 2.79 23.52 -3.14
CA SER A 217 4.02 24.27 -3.42
C SER A 217 4.05 25.61 -2.64
N LYS A 218 2.93 26.31 -2.53
CA LYS A 218 2.78 27.51 -1.70
C LYS A 218 3.02 27.20 -0.22
N LEU A 219 2.44 26.10 0.27
CA LEU A 219 2.61 25.65 1.65
C LEU A 219 4.07 25.30 1.95
N ILE A 220 4.74 24.53 1.09
CA ILE A 220 6.15 24.20 1.25
C ILE A 220 7.03 25.45 1.24
N ASN A 221 6.76 26.41 0.34
CA ASN A 221 7.48 27.66 0.32
C ASN A 221 7.26 28.49 1.59
N TYR A 222 6.01 28.52 2.09
CA TYR A 222 5.71 29.19 3.36
C TYR A 222 6.48 28.57 4.54
N ILE A 223 6.52 27.25 4.64
CA ILE A 223 7.26 26.51 5.68
C ILE A 223 8.77 26.83 5.60
N LYS A 224 9.34 26.91 4.39
CA LYS A 224 10.77 27.22 4.19
C LYS A 224 11.15 28.66 4.57
N THR A 225 10.24 29.59 4.48
CA THR A 225 10.51 31.02 4.61
C THR A 225 10.06 31.63 5.94
N HIS A 226 9.35 30.89 6.77
CA HIS A 226 8.83 31.40 8.04
C HIS A 226 9.37 30.59 9.24
N ASP A 227 9.48 31.29 10.38
CA ASP A 227 9.94 30.66 11.61
C ASP A 227 8.81 29.85 12.28
N MET A 228 8.93 28.52 12.28
CA MET A 228 7.93 27.61 12.87
C MET A 228 7.82 27.72 14.40
N THR A 229 8.77 28.38 15.09
CA THR A 229 8.67 28.67 16.53
C THR A 229 7.65 29.78 16.81
N ASN A 230 7.28 30.57 15.82
CA ASN A 230 6.26 31.61 15.94
C ASN A 230 4.86 30.99 16.02
N LYS A 231 4.13 31.30 17.08
CA LYS A 231 2.79 30.75 17.34
C LYS A 231 1.81 30.98 16.18
N LYS A 232 1.76 32.17 15.59
CA LYS A 232 0.83 32.47 14.49
C LYS A 232 1.18 31.71 13.22
N VAL A 233 2.47 31.51 12.94
CA VAL A 233 2.96 30.71 11.82
C VAL A 233 2.54 29.27 12.02
N TYR A 234 2.73 28.72 13.19
CA TYR A 234 2.36 27.34 13.52
C TYR A 234 0.83 27.13 13.45
N GLU A 235 0.04 28.06 14.00
CA GLU A 235 -1.43 28.04 13.91
C GLU A 235 -1.90 28.03 12.44
N TYR A 236 -1.26 28.81 11.55
CA TYR A 236 -1.55 28.76 10.12
C TYR A 236 -1.25 27.37 9.55
N ILE A 237 -0.10 26.76 9.87
CA ILE A 237 0.24 25.41 9.41
C ILE A 237 -0.80 24.38 9.91
N CYS A 238 -1.23 24.46 11.17
CA CYS A 238 -2.28 23.58 11.72
C CYS A 238 -3.63 23.75 11.00
N SER A 239 -3.88 24.89 10.35
CA SER A 239 -5.06 25.07 9.49
C SER A 239 -4.91 24.45 8.10
N GLN A 240 -3.68 24.18 7.66
CA GLN A 240 -3.39 23.62 6.33
C GLN A 240 -3.06 22.13 6.34
N ILE A 241 -2.54 21.61 7.44
CA ILE A 241 -2.10 20.23 7.59
C ILE A 241 -2.85 19.58 8.76
N ASP A 242 -3.29 18.34 8.59
CA ASP A 242 -3.71 17.50 9.69
C ASP A 242 -2.47 17.01 10.44
N ILE A 243 -2.16 17.70 11.54
CA ILE A 243 -0.89 17.52 12.28
C ILE A 243 -0.81 16.13 12.92
N ASP A 244 -1.90 15.66 13.50
CA ASP A 244 -1.93 14.37 14.20
C ASP A 244 -1.79 13.22 13.20
N GLU A 245 -2.44 13.35 12.06
CA GLU A 245 -2.33 12.38 10.97
C GLU A 245 -0.93 12.39 10.35
N LEU A 246 -0.35 13.56 10.08
CA LEU A 246 1.03 13.69 9.59
C LEU A 246 2.04 13.00 10.51
N ILE A 247 1.91 13.21 11.83
CA ILE A 247 2.77 12.56 12.83
C ILE A 247 2.58 11.04 12.78
N SER A 248 1.34 10.58 12.69
CA SER A 248 0.98 9.16 12.63
C SER A 248 1.50 8.50 11.35
N TYR A 249 1.39 9.17 10.20
CA TYR A 249 1.95 8.72 8.93
C TYR A 249 3.47 8.51 9.03
N TRP A 250 4.21 9.53 9.47
CA TRP A 250 5.66 9.43 9.61
C TRP A 250 6.09 8.44 10.69
N MET A 251 5.27 8.25 11.72
CA MET A 251 5.50 7.18 12.68
C MET A 251 5.38 5.80 12.02
N CYS A 252 4.39 5.56 11.16
CA CYS A 252 4.26 4.32 10.42
C CYS A 252 5.48 4.07 9.54
N GLU A 253 5.89 5.05 8.72
CA GLU A 253 7.04 4.95 7.82
C GLU A 253 8.34 4.61 8.57
N SER A 254 8.61 5.31 9.68
CA SER A 254 9.83 5.12 10.45
C SER A 254 9.79 3.87 11.34
N PHE A 255 8.65 3.57 11.96
CA PHE A 255 8.50 2.36 12.77
C PHE A 255 8.70 1.09 11.94
N PHE A 256 8.07 1.01 10.79
CA PHE A 256 8.24 -0.13 9.90
C PHE A 256 9.57 -0.09 9.12
N THR A 257 10.34 0.97 9.25
CA THR A 257 11.60 1.16 8.48
C THR A 257 11.34 0.94 7.00
N ASN A 258 10.32 1.63 6.45
CA ASN A 258 10.03 1.58 5.03
C ASN A 258 11.12 2.34 4.28
N THR A 259 11.97 1.64 3.56
CA THR A 259 13.12 2.25 2.88
C THR A 259 12.76 2.97 1.59
N ASP A 260 11.50 2.88 1.15
CA ASP A 260 10.98 3.58 -0.03
C ASP A 260 10.21 4.87 0.32
N THR A 261 10.72 5.63 1.28
CA THR A 261 10.07 6.86 1.79
C THR A 261 9.95 8.00 0.77
N GLY A 262 10.56 7.90 -0.40
CA GLY A 262 10.31 8.82 -1.52
C GLY A 262 9.03 8.53 -2.30
N ASN A 263 8.44 7.36 -2.11
CA ASN A 263 7.22 6.92 -2.76
C ASN A 263 5.99 7.25 -1.91
N ILE A 264 5.77 8.53 -1.63
CA ILE A 264 4.67 9.03 -0.80
C ILE A 264 3.46 9.43 -1.62
N ARG A 265 2.28 9.40 -0.99
CA ARG A 265 1.05 10.00 -1.52
C ARG A 265 0.41 10.89 -0.47
N PHE A 266 -0.14 12.01 -0.93
CA PHE A 266 -0.83 12.96 -0.08
C PHE A 266 -1.89 13.69 -0.89
N TYR A 267 -2.92 14.18 -0.20
CA TYR A 267 -4.06 14.78 -0.84
C TYR A 267 -4.65 15.93 -0.02
N LYS A 268 -5.43 16.76 -0.69
CA LYS A 268 -6.28 17.77 -0.08
C LYS A 268 -7.50 18.00 -0.95
N ASP A 269 -8.68 18.06 -0.35
CA ASP A 269 -9.90 18.53 -1.03
C ASP A 269 -9.86 20.05 -1.23
N LYS A 270 -10.60 20.56 -2.19
CA LYS A 270 -10.70 22.01 -2.48
C LYS A 270 -11.60 22.78 -1.53
N THR A 271 -12.19 22.17 -0.53
CA THR A 271 -13.00 22.84 0.49
C THR A 271 -12.13 23.65 1.46
N ASP A 272 -12.60 24.79 1.94
CA ASP A 272 -11.86 25.68 2.85
C ASP A 272 -11.48 25.00 4.19
N ALA A 273 -12.25 24.00 4.61
CA ALA A 273 -12.02 23.27 5.86
C ALA A 273 -11.05 22.08 5.69
N SER A 274 -10.70 21.71 4.47
CA SER A 274 -9.84 20.57 4.20
C SER A 274 -8.38 20.86 4.52
N LYS A 275 -7.68 19.82 4.94
CA LYS A 275 -6.25 19.83 5.29
C LYS A 275 -5.52 18.80 4.47
N TRP A 276 -4.22 19.00 4.27
CA TRP A 276 -3.34 18.00 3.69
C TRP A 276 -3.24 16.78 4.62
N ARG A 277 -3.43 15.59 4.03
CA ARG A 277 -3.31 14.28 4.66
C ARG A 277 -2.44 13.35 3.81
N TRP A 278 -1.84 12.34 4.43
CA TRP A 278 -0.94 11.38 3.80
C TRP A 278 -1.56 9.99 3.75
N ILE A 279 -1.14 9.19 2.79
CA ILE A 279 -1.64 7.82 2.60
C ILE A 279 -0.46 6.86 2.75
N PHE A 280 -0.55 5.96 3.72
CA PHE A 280 0.45 4.92 3.93
C PHE A 280 0.25 3.78 2.92
N PHE A 281 1.23 3.55 2.07
CA PHE A 281 1.16 2.52 1.04
C PHE A 281 2.57 2.07 0.62
N ASP A 282 2.64 0.94 -0.13
CA ASP A 282 3.87 0.43 -0.75
C ASP A 282 4.98 0.12 0.26
N ALA A 283 4.61 -0.57 1.35
CA ALA A 283 5.50 -0.95 2.45
C ALA A 283 6.18 -2.32 2.22
N ASP A 284 6.39 -2.72 0.98
CA ASP A 284 7.00 -4.01 0.64
C ASP A 284 8.52 -4.05 0.90
N TRP A 285 9.16 -2.88 1.09
CA TRP A 285 10.52 -2.72 1.59
C TRP A 285 10.62 -2.61 3.12
N ALA A 286 9.49 -2.65 3.83
CA ALA A 286 9.48 -2.53 5.29
C ALA A 286 10.08 -3.76 6.00
N LEU A 287 10.66 -3.56 7.19
CA LEU A 287 11.12 -4.62 8.08
C LEU A 287 12.08 -5.63 7.41
N PHE A 288 12.90 -5.21 6.46
CA PHE A 288 13.90 -6.07 5.85
C PHE A 288 15.05 -6.39 6.82
N PRO A 289 15.63 -7.62 6.75
CA PRO A 289 16.73 -8.01 7.64
C PRO A 289 17.96 -7.11 7.59
N SER A 290 18.21 -6.48 6.42
CA SER A 290 19.32 -5.56 6.21
C SER A 290 19.11 -4.16 6.75
N THR A 291 17.86 -3.75 6.98
CA THR A 291 17.50 -2.34 7.26
C THR A 291 16.71 -2.10 8.53
N TYR A 292 16.02 -3.10 9.10
CA TYR A 292 15.08 -2.91 10.23
C TYR A 292 15.69 -2.28 11.50
N LYS A 293 17.03 -2.28 11.62
CA LYS A 293 17.78 -1.63 12.72
C LYS A 293 18.22 -0.20 12.42
N GLN A 294 18.00 0.27 11.19
CA GLN A 294 18.36 1.64 10.87
C GLN A 294 17.43 2.62 11.56
N ASN A 295 17.99 3.70 12.11
CA ASN A 295 17.22 4.80 12.67
C ASN A 295 16.57 5.60 11.54
N TYR A 296 15.34 5.24 11.19
CA TYR A 296 14.62 5.85 10.08
C TYR A 296 13.92 7.18 10.45
N ILE A 297 13.89 7.54 11.75
CA ILE A 297 13.44 8.86 12.21
C ILE A 297 14.32 9.95 11.60
N GLU A 298 15.62 9.73 11.53
CA GLU A 298 16.58 10.68 10.96
C GLU A 298 16.31 10.99 9.47
N ASN A 299 15.71 10.07 8.71
CA ASN A 299 15.40 10.30 7.30
C ASN A 299 14.44 11.47 7.09
N TYR A 300 13.38 11.56 7.88
CA TYR A 300 12.42 12.67 7.74
C TYR A 300 12.78 13.91 8.53
N LEU A 301 13.77 13.82 9.43
CA LEU A 301 14.35 14.97 10.13
C LEU A 301 15.55 15.56 9.37
N SER A 302 16.04 14.94 8.30
CA SER A 302 17.12 15.45 7.47
C SER A 302 16.60 16.37 6.37
N PRO A 303 17.14 17.60 6.24
CA PRO A 303 16.72 18.54 5.19
C PRO A 303 16.89 18.02 3.75
N LEU A 304 17.83 17.11 3.55
CA LEU A 304 18.12 16.50 2.24
C LEU A 304 17.50 15.11 2.07
N GLY A 305 16.94 14.55 3.15
CA GLY A 305 16.53 13.14 3.20
C GLY A 305 17.73 12.20 3.14
N HIS A 306 17.48 10.91 3.21
CA HIS A 306 18.43 9.82 3.05
C HIS A 306 17.88 8.76 2.11
N GLY A 307 18.75 8.13 1.33
CA GLY A 307 18.35 7.11 0.38
C GLY A 307 17.32 7.61 -0.63
N VAL A 308 16.11 7.06 -0.61
CA VAL A 308 15.02 7.45 -1.52
C VAL A 308 14.19 8.63 -1.04
N SER A 309 14.34 9.07 0.20
CA SER A 309 13.71 10.29 0.72
C SER A 309 14.27 11.52 0.00
N ASN A 310 13.43 12.51 -0.22
CA ASN A 310 13.84 13.75 -0.87
C ASN A 310 13.47 14.97 -0.01
N ALA A 311 14.18 16.09 -0.26
CA ALA A 311 14.01 17.31 0.52
C ALA A 311 12.57 17.87 0.49
N PHE A 312 11.80 17.58 -0.55
CA PHE A 312 10.41 17.99 -0.66
C PHE A 312 9.54 17.26 0.38
N SER A 313 9.72 15.94 0.53
CA SER A 313 8.99 15.13 1.51
C SER A 313 9.39 15.50 2.95
N THR A 314 10.67 15.72 3.19
CA THR A 314 11.22 15.95 4.54
C THR A 314 11.09 17.38 5.03
N THR A 315 10.88 18.35 4.15
CA THR A 315 10.84 19.80 4.49
C THR A 315 9.84 20.09 5.63
N ILE A 316 8.69 19.45 5.64
CA ILE A 316 7.66 19.70 6.64
C ILE A 316 8.17 19.32 8.03
N MET A 317 8.57 18.06 8.22
CA MET A 317 9.02 17.54 9.52
C MET A 317 10.25 18.26 10.05
N CYS A 318 11.26 18.52 9.20
CA CYS A 318 12.49 19.26 9.56
C CYS A 318 12.22 20.65 10.13
N ASN A 319 11.13 21.28 9.72
CA ASN A 319 10.76 22.61 10.18
C ASN A 319 9.80 22.55 11.36
N LEU A 320 8.79 21.69 11.32
CA LEU A 320 7.81 21.59 12.39
C LEU A 320 8.40 21.11 13.71
N ILE A 321 9.41 20.23 13.69
CA ILE A 321 10.06 19.74 14.92
C ILE A 321 10.69 20.85 15.77
N LYS A 322 10.98 22.02 15.18
CA LYS A 322 11.45 23.22 15.90
C LYS A 322 10.39 23.86 16.78
N ASN A 323 9.10 23.55 16.53
CA ASN A 323 8.00 24.05 17.33
C ASN A 323 7.78 23.16 18.56
N LYS A 324 7.67 23.77 19.74
CA LYS A 324 7.54 23.05 21.01
C LYS A 324 6.22 22.28 21.13
N ASP A 325 5.13 22.86 20.63
CA ASP A 325 3.80 22.24 20.71
C ASP A 325 3.74 21.04 19.74
N PHE A 326 4.29 21.19 18.54
CA PHE A 326 4.43 20.06 17.60
C PHE A 326 5.28 18.93 18.20
N ARG A 327 6.48 19.24 18.73
CA ARG A 327 7.36 18.24 19.35
C ARG A 327 6.67 17.51 20.52
N LYS A 328 5.97 18.26 21.36
CA LYS A 328 5.20 17.67 22.46
C LYS A 328 4.13 16.71 21.93
N ARG A 329 3.32 17.15 20.94
CA ARG A 329 2.28 16.33 20.35
C ARG A 329 2.84 15.08 19.67
N LEU A 330 3.97 15.19 18.98
CA LEU A 330 4.67 14.07 18.37
C LEU A 330 5.03 13.01 19.42
N ILE A 331 5.61 13.39 20.57
CA ILE A 331 5.98 12.47 21.63
C ILE A 331 4.75 11.78 22.23
N GLU A 332 3.65 12.53 22.44
CA GLU A 332 2.39 12.00 22.97
C GLU A 332 1.78 10.94 22.04
N ILE A 333 1.68 11.24 20.74
CA ILE A 333 1.14 10.30 19.73
C ILE A 333 2.02 9.04 19.65
N HIS A 334 3.34 9.21 19.60
CA HIS A 334 4.26 8.07 19.57
C HIS A 334 4.12 7.20 20.82
N ALA A 335 4.03 7.81 22.00
CA ALA A 335 3.86 7.08 23.25
C ALA A 335 2.55 6.29 23.30
N GLU A 336 1.45 6.86 22.79
CA GLU A 336 0.16 6.20 22.70
C GLU A 336 0.23 4.98 21.76
N HIS A 337 0.72 5.17 20.55
CA HIS A 337 0.75 4.09 19.55
C HIS A 337 1.78 3.01 19.88
N LEU A 338 2.88 3.32 20.57
CA LEU A 338 3.80 2.30 21.09
C LEU A 338 3.16 1.39 22.15
N LYS A 339 2.16 1.88 22.89
CA LYS A 339 1.40 1.06 23.86
C LYS A 339 0.29 0.26 23.20
N THR A 340 -0.33 0.80 22.14
CA THR A 340 -1.55 0.27 21.49
C THR A 340 -1.24 -0.38 20.16
N THR A 341 -1.10 0.41 19.11
CA THR A 341 -0.95 -0.05 17.70
C THR A 341 0.29 -0.90 17.51
N PHE A 342 1.45 -0.43 17.99
CA PHE A 342 2.76 -1.07 17.85
C PHE A 342 3.16 -1.90 19.08
N ASN A 343 2.17 -2.37 19.84
CA ASN A 343 2.41 -3.31 20.92
C ASN A 343 2.90 -4.65 20.33
N THR A 344 4.05 -5.13 20.79
CA THR A 344 4.70 -6.34 20.26
C THR A 344 3.78 -7.56 20.28
N LYS A 345 3.04 -7.78 21.38
CA LYS A 345 2.14 -8.93 21.51
C LYS A 345 0.98 -8.85 20.50
N ARG A 346 0.42 -7.64 20.30
CA ARG A 346 -0.62 -7.40 19.29
C ARG A 346 -0.08 -7.65 17.89
N MET A 347 1.06 -7.07 17.53
CA MET A 347 1.67 -7.25 16.21
C MET A 347 1.97 -8.72 15.91
N LEU A 348 2.54 -9.47 16.87
CA LEU A 348 2.79 -10.89 16.70
C LEU A 348 1.51 -11.69 16.50
N LYS A 349 0.44 -11.38 17.24
CA LYS A 349 -0.85 -12.04 17.05
C LYS A 349 -1.41 -11.82 15.65
N ILE A 350 -1.32 -10.58 15.14
CA ILE A 350 -1.74 -10.24 13.77
C ILE A 350 -0.89 -11.01 12.77
N PHE A 351 0.43 -10.97 12.92
CA PHE A 351 1.34 -11.63 11.99
C PHE A 351 1.13 -13.15 11.95
N ASP A 352 1.06 -13.80 13.11
CA ASP A 352 0.84 -15.24 13.21
C ASP A 352 -0.49 -15.63 12.54
N SER A 353 -1.57 -14.85 12.75
CA SER A 353 -2.86 -15.08 12.09
C SER A 353 -2.79 -14.94 10.57
N MET A 354 -2.03 -13.97 10.06
CA MET A 354 -1.85 -13.78 8.61
C MET A 354 -1.02 -14.91 7.97
N VAL A 355 -0.03 -15.43 8.71
CA VAL A 355 0.75 -16.60 8.27
C VAL A 355 -0.15 -17.81 8.18
N ASP A 356 -0.94 -18.10 9.23
CA ASP A 356 -1.88 -19.22 9.27
C ASP A 356 -2.89 -19.15 8.13
N GLU A 357 -3.36 -17.93 7.78
CA GLU A 357 -4.33 -17.68 6.72
C GLU A 357 -3.83 -18.15 5.34
N ILE A 358 -2.55 -17.91 5.02
CA ILE A 358 -2.00 -18.22 3.68
C ILE A 358 -1.17 -19.51 3.62
N GLU A 359 -0.81 -20.13 4.75
CA GLU A 359 0.17 -21.23 4.80
C GLU A 359 -0.19 -22.41 3.90
N GLU A 360 -1.43 -22.84 3.90
CA GLU A 360 -1.88 -23.97 3.07
C GLU A 360 -1.80 -23.63 1.57
N GLU A 361 -2.15 -22.42 1.21
CA GLU A 361 -2.14 -21.96 -0.18
C GLU A 361 -0.71 -21.69 -0.68
N MET A 362 0.21 -21.31 0.22
CA MET A 362 1.64 -21.08 -0.10
C MET A 362 2.33 -22.33 -0.64
N LYS A 363 1.90 -23.54 -0.29
CA LYS A 363 2.42 -24.78 -0.88
C LYS A 363 2.25 -24.78 -2.39
N TYR A 364 1.06 -24.44 -2.86
CA TYR A 364 0.74 -24.38 -4.29
C TYR A 364 1.32 -23.14 -4.97
N HIS A 365 1.36 -22.01 -4.26
CA HIS A 365 1.98 -20.79 -4.75
C HIS A 365 3.46 -21.02 -5.10
N THR A 366 4.22 -21.65 -4.20
CA THR A 366 5.64 -21.94 -4.39
C THR A 366 5.92 -23.05 -5.40
N GLU A 367 4.96 -23.93 -5.68
CA GLU A 367 5.01 -24.87 -6.81
C GLU A 367 4.79 -24.15 -8.15
N ARG A 368 3.94 -23.13 -8.17
CA ARG A 368 3.64 -22.34 -9.39
C ARG A 368 4.75 -21.34 -9.71
N TRP A 369 5.32 -20.70 -8.69
CA TRP A 369 6.34 -19.68 -8.79
C TRP A 369 7.58 -20.11 -8.02
N SER A 370 8.65 -20.41 -8.73
CA SER A 370 9.87 -20.99 -8.14
C SER A 370 10.84 -19.95 -7.54
N SER A 371 10.47 -18.68 -7.50
CA SER A 371 11.28 -17.60 -6.92
C SER A 371 11.59 -17.78 -5.42
N VAL A 372 10.75 -18.52 -4.70
CA VAL A 372 11.00 -18.97 -3.33
C VAL A 372 10.41 -20.38 -3.15
N SER A 373 11.16 -21.28 -2.49
CA SER A 373 10.60 -22.56 -2.09
C SER A 373 9.72 -22.43 -0.84
N TYR A 374 8.83 -23.42 -0.59
CA TYR A 374 8.01 -23.44 0.61
C TYR A 374 8.86 -23.40 1.91
N ILE A 375 9.98 -24.14 1.95
CA ILE A 375 10.93 -24.13 3.08
C ILE A 375 11.58 -22.73 3.21
N GLY A 376 11.97 -22.13 2.10
CA GLY A 376 12.52 -20.77 2.06
C GLY A 376 11.52 -19.74 2.59
N TRP A 377 10.26 -19.82 2.16
CA TRP A 377 9.18 -19.00 2.69
C TRP A 377 9.01 -19.12 4.21
N LYS A 378 8.95 -20.36 4.75
CA LYS A 378 8.89 -20.60 6.21
C LYS A 378 10.07 -19.98 6.96
N SER A 379 11.28 -20.03 6.37
CA SER A 379 12.47 -19.39 6.94
C SER A 379 12.34 -17.87 6.96
N ASN A 380 11.84 -17.27 5.88
CA ASN A 380 11.61 -15.83 5.78
C ASN A 380 10.52 -15.34 6.75
N VAL A 381 9.44 -16.09 6.90
CA VAL A 381 8.38 -15.85 7.90
C VAL A 381 8.97 -15.86 9.31
N LYS A 382 9.78 -16.86 9.64
CA LYS A 382 10.46 -16.93 10.95
C LYS A 382 11.36 -15.70 11.18
N THR A 383 12.12 -15.30 10.17
CA THR A 383 12.99 -14.12 10.24
C THR A 383 12.17 -12.84 10.47
N LEU A 384 11.10 -12.63 9.72
CA LEU A 384 10.23 -11.46 9.88
C LEU A 384 9.58 -11.43 11.28
N ARG A 385 9.16 -12.59 11.78
CA ARG A 385 8.61 -12.71 13.13
C ARG A 385 9.61 -12.30 14.22
N GLU A 386 10.89 -12.65 14.08
CA GLU A 386 11.95 -12.23 15.01
C GLU A 386 12.25 -10.72 14.90
N ILE A 387 12.16 -10.14 13.71
CA ILE A 387 12.25 -8.70 13.50
C ILE A 387 11.11 -7.97 14.23
N ILE A 388 9.86 -8.42 14.06
CA ILE A 388 8.68 -7.84 14.72
C ILE A 388 8.84 -7.85 16.25
N LYS A 389 9.38 -8.90 16.82
CA LYS A 389 9.65 -8.98 18.28
C LYS A 389 10.56 -7.88 18.79
N GLN A 390 11.55 -7.49 18.00
CA GLN A 390 12.60 -6.55 18.40
C GLN A 390 12.22 -5.09 18.06
N LYS A 391 11.37 -4.88 17.05
CA LYS A 391 11.20 -3.56 16.42
C LYS A 391 10.73 -2.46 17.38
N ARG A 392 9.82 -2.78 18.31
CA ARG A 392 9.35 -1.79 19.30
C ARG A 392 10.49 -1.27 20.19
N ALA A 393 11.37 -2.13 20.66
CA ALA A 393 12.50 -1.73 21.50
C ALA A 393 13.50 -0.87 20.70
N ILE A 394 13.84 -1.32 19.50
CA ILE A 394 14.72 -0.58 18.58
C ILE A 394 14.15 0.82 18.32
N PHE A 395 12.87 0.94 17.99
CA PHE A 395 12.25 2.23 17.68
C PHE A 395 12.22 3.18 18.90
N ILE A 396 12.07 2.65 20.11
CA ILE A 396 12.18 3.46 21.35
C ILE A 396 13.62 4.00 21.49
N ASP A 397 14.63 3.19 21.22
CA ASP A 397 16.03 3.63 21.25
C ASP A 397 16.30 4.70 20.17
N ASP A 398 15.76 4.50 18.94
CA ASP A 398 15.82 5.48 17.84
C ASP A 398 15.19 6.83 18.25
N MET A 399 14.04 6.81 18.95
CA MET A 399 13.39 8.01 19.45
C MET A 399 14.23 8.74 20.51
N ILE A 400 14.85 7.99 21.44
CA ILE A 400 15.71 8.57 22.48
C ILE A 400 16.92 9.27 21.83
N GLU A 401 17.51 8.64 20.83
CA GLU A 401 18.65 9.19 20.09
C GLU A 401 18.26 10.45 19.29
N SER A 402 17.14 10.37 18.54
CA SER A 402 16.77 11.43 17.59
C SER A 402 16.15 12.68 18.23
N PHE A 403 15.49 12.56 19.39
CA PHE A 403 14.71 13.66 19.96
C PHE A 403 15.27 14.26 21.26
N ASP A 404 16.43 13.82 21.75
CA ASP A 404 17.00 14.29 23.03
C ASP A 404 15.93 14.32 24.16
N LEU A 405 15.34 13.13 24.42
CA LEU A 405 14.19 13.01 25.29
C LEU A 405 14.57 13.18 26.77
N SER A 406 13.78 13.94 27.52
CA SER A 406 13.85 14.02 28.98
C SER A 406 13.49 12.68 29.64
N LYS A 407 13.88 12.50 30.92
CA LYS A 407 13.54 11.28 31.69
C LYS A 407 12.03 11.01 31.75
N ASN A 408 11.21 12.05 31.84
CA ASN A 408 9.75 11.90 31.86
C ASN A 408 9.19 11.46 30.49
N GLU A 409 9.74 12.01 29.40
CA GLU A 409 9.35 11.60 28.04
C GLU A 409 9.78 10.16 27.75
N ILE A 410 10.97 9.75 28.21
CA ILE A 410 11.43 8.35 28.10
C ILE A 410 10.49 7.40 28.87
N ALA A 411 10.11 7.73 30.11
CA ALA A 411 9.14 6.95 30.89
C ALA A 411 7.79 6.86 30.15
N LEU A 412 7.32 7.97 29.56
CA LEU A 412 6.08 8.01 28.81
C LEU A 412 6.10 7.07 27.60
N ILE A 413 7.16 7.10 26.76
CA ILE A 413 7.25 6.25 25.55
C ILE A 413 7.49 4.77 25.88
N LYS A 414 8.17 4.47 26.99
CA LYS A 414 8.34 3.09 27.48
C LYS A 414 7.04 2.52 28.06
N GLY A 415 6.16 3.40 28.56
CA GLY A 415 4.93 3.00 29.23
C GLY A 415 5.13 2.70 30.70
N GLU A 416 6.10 3.33 31.32
CA GLU A 416 6.46 3.23 32.75
C GLU A 416 5.69 4.25 33.57
#